data_9fd9c36d75128d5feff4714ffbb29388
#
_entry.id   9fd9c36d75128d5feff4714ffbb29388
#
_cell.length_a   1.000
_cell.length_b   1.000
_cell.length_c   1.000
_cell.angle_alpha   90.00
_cell.angle_beta   90.00
_cell.angle_gamma   90.00
#
_symmetry.space_group_name_H-M   'P 1'
#
loop_
_entity.id
_entity.type
_entity.pdbx_description
1 polymer ?
#
loop_
_entity_poly.entity_id
_entity_poly.type
_entity_poly.pdbx_seq_one_letter_code
_entity_poly.pdbx_strand_id
1 'polypeptide(L)'
;MCIRDRIDNEFGCHVSTRCYCEHCRKAFAKWLEERYQTIENLNEKWGSVFWSLNYDSFDDIILPKYNSCEGTYGDLWSHNPALDLEFRRFSSDTWVNYQKMQIDILRKYTDNPITHNLMGHFSDINAYDLSKDLDFVSWDNYPDNQWGTSEYEYVSMAHENMRGAKNKNFVVMEEQAGPAGWDILGSTPRPNQLRLWTYQAIAHGCEGVVYFRFRTALFGMEQYWYGVLDHDGVPRRRFYEIQKTGHELQKLEKLS
;
A
#
# COMPACT_ATOMS: atom_id res chain seq x y z
N MET A 1 -13.65 -18.75 12.62
CA MET A 1 -13.20 -17.94 13.76
C MET A 1 -12.26 -16.89 13.20
N CYS A 2 -12.57 -15.60 13.36
CA CYS A 2 -11.66 -14.54 12.93
C CYS A 2 -10.58 -14.42 14.01
N ILE A 3 -9.36 -14.75 13.68
CA ILE A 3 -8.23 -14.73 14.62
C ILE A 3 -7.31 -13.53 14.38
N ARG A 4 -7.69 -12.65 13.45
CA ARG A 4 -6.91 -11.49 13.02
C ARG A 4 -7.83 -10.35 12.66
N ASP A 5 -7.47 -9.15 13.02
CA ASP A 5 -8.19 -7.94 12.67
C ASP A 5 -7.38 -7.17 11.61
N ARG A 6 -8.01 -6.89 10.46
CA ARG A 6 -7.47 -6.01 9.42
C ARG A 6 -8.10 -4.63 9.56
N ILE A 7 -7.27 -3.62 9.68
CA ILE A 7 -7.71 -2.23 9.78
C ILE A 7 -7.80 -1.65 8.38
N ASP A 8 -8.98 -1.15 8.01
CA ASP A 8 -9.18 -0.40 6.78
C ASP A 8 -8.68 -1.15 5.52
N ASN A 9 -8.39 -0.44 4.42
CA ASN A 9 -7.91 -1.01 3.18
C ASN A 9 -6.94 -0.08 2.47
N GLU A 10 -5.76 -0.57 2.09
CA GLU A 10 -4.80 0.07 1.18
C GLU A 10 -4.69 1.59 1.35
N PHE A 11 -4.18 2.04 2.49
CA PHE A 11 -4.03 3.47 2.77
C PHE A 11 -3.34 4.22 1.62
N GLY A 12 -3.97 5.30 1.17
CA GLY A 12 -3.45 6.14 0.10
C GLY A 12 -3.66 5.63 -1.32
N CYS A 13 -4.32 4.47 -1.52
CA CYS A 13 -4.66 3.96 -2.83
C CYS A 13 -5.47 4.98 -3.66
N HIS A 14 -5.42 4.86 -4.97
CA HIS A 14 -6.16 5.72 -5.92
C HIS A 14 -5.91 7.23 -5.73
N VAL A 15 -4.62 7.62 -5.59
CA VAL A 15 -4.19 9.03 -5.46
C VAL A 15 -4.79 9.73 -4.22
N SER A 16 -5.19 8.99 -3.21
CA SER A 16 -5.77 9.54 -1.99
C SER A 16 -4.75 9.83 -0.88
N THR A 17 -3.46 9.64 -1.14
CA THR A 17 -2.39 9.77 -0.13
C THR A 17 -2.30 11.16 0.45
N ARG A 18 -2.52 12.20 -0.36
CA ARG A 18 -2.32 13.61 0.03
C ARG A 18 -3.62 14.38 0.03
N CYS A 19 -3.81 15.18 1.06
CA CYS A 19 -4.94 16.08 1.18
C CYS A 19 -4.47 17.54 1.15
N TYR A 20 -5.09 18.34 0.29
CA TYR A 20 -4.73 19.74 0.05
C TYR A 20 -5.74 20.74 0.64
N CYS A 21 -6.55 20.32 1.60
CA CYS A 21 -7.49 21.20 2.27
C CYS A 21 -6.81 22.13 3.28
N GLU A 22 -7.51 23.16 3.71
CA GLU A 22 -7.00 24.16 4.65
C GLU A 22 -6.65 23.56 6.03
N HIS A 23 -7.35 22.52 6.47
CA HIS A 23 -7.00 21.82 7.70
C HIS A 23 -5.64 21.12 7.58
N CYS A 24 -5.37 20.46 6.45
CA CYS A 24 -4.07 19.84 6.20
C CYS A 24 -2.96 20.88 6.04
N ARG A 25 -3.23 22.05 5.44
CA ARG A 25 -2.26 23.14 5.37
C ARG A 25 -1.82 23.60 6.78
N LYS A 26 -2.79 23.87 7.66
CA LYS A 26 -2.51 24.27 9.05
C LYS A 26 -1.78 23.18 9.84
N ALA A 27 -2.20 21.93 9.66
CA ALA A 27 -1.53 20.80 10.30
C ALA A 27 -0.08 20.64 9.81
N PHE A 28 0.16 20.85 8.52
CA PHE A 28 1.49 20.81 7.93
C PHE A 28 2.39 21.95 8.45
N ALA A 29 1.87 23.16 8.53
CA ALA A 29 2.59 24.30 9.11
C ALA A 29 3.05 23.99 10.56
N LYS A 30 2.15 23.48 11.39
CA LYS A 30 2.46 23.05 12.76
C LYS A 30 3.50 21.91 12.80
N TRP A 31 3.37 20.91 11.93
CA TRP A 31 4.32 19.80 11.82
C TRP A 31 5.72 20.30 11.43
N LEU A 32 5.81 21.30 10.55
CA LEU A 32 7.07 21.95 10.19
C LEU A 32 7.65 22.75 11.36
N GLU A 33 6.82 23.49 12.11
CA GLU A 33 7.24 24.23 13.30
C GLU A 33 7.82 23.27 14.35
N GLU A 34 7.18 22.15 14.62
CA GLU A 34 7.68 21.13 15.54
C GLU A 34 9.03 20.55 15.08
N ARG A 35 9.26 20.44 13.76
CA ARG A 35 10.46 19.86 13.18
C ARG A 35 11.62 20.84 13.05
N TYR A 36 11.34 22.06 12.65
CA TYR A 36 12.37 23.08 12.37
C TYR A 36 12.55 24.12 13.48
N GLN A 37 11.62 24.23 14.40
CA GLN A 37 11.59 25.10 15.57
C GLN A 37 11.45 26.60 15.22
N THR A 38 12.21 27.11 14.25
CA THR A 38 12.13 28.51 13.80
C THR A 38 12.04 28.58 12.28
N ILE A 39 11.44 29.64 11.78
CA ILE A 39 11.28 29.85 10.33
C ILE A 39 12.62 30.13 9.65
N GLU A 40 13.56 30.79 10.37
CA GLU A 40 14.91 31.05 9.88
C GLU A 40 15.66 29.71 9.64
N ASN A 41 15.55 28.77 10.58
CA ASN A 41 16.15 27.45 10.44
C ASN A 41 15.54 26.68 9.25
N LEU A 42 14.22 26.76 9.06
CA LEU A 42 13.58 26.18 7.88
C LEU A 42 14.12 26.82 6.59
N ASN A 43 14.13 28.14 6.51
CA ASN A 43 14.61 28.86 5.34
C ASN A 43 16.07 28.50 5.00
N GLU A 44 16.94 28.41 6.01
CA GLU A 44 18.33 27.98 5.84
C GLU A 44 18.40 26.56 5.28
N LYS A 45 17.70 25.60 5.90
CA LYS A 45 17.73 24.19 5.50
C LYS A 45 17.13 23.95 4.12
N TRP A 46 16.12 24.69 3.74
CA TRP A 46 15.48 24.60 2.43
C TRP A 46 16.19 25.41 1.34
N GLY A 47 17.15 26.27 1.72
CA GLY A 47 17.81 27.16 0.78
C GLY A 47 16.84 28.17 0.16
N SER A 48 15.86 28.64 0.92
CA SER A 48 14.74 29.46 0.43
C SER A 48 15.20 30.84 -0.06
N VAL A 49 16.40 31.25 0.27
CA VAL A 49 17.04 32.48 -0.28
C VAL A 49 17.17 32.41 -1.81
N PHE A 50 17.24 31.21 -2.39
CA PHE A 50 17.29 31.03 -3.82
C PHE A 50 15.98 31.51 -4.46
N TRP A 51 16.06 32.41 -5.42
CA TRP A 51 14.92 33.12 -6.04
C TRP A 51 14.08 33.95 -5.06
N SER A 52 14.64 34.33 -3.89
CA SER A 52 13.94 35.12 -2.88
C SER A 52 12.63 34.48 -2.38
N LEU A 53 12.65 33.17 -2.16
CA LEU A 53 11.49 32.37 -1.72
C LEU A 53 11.48 32.16 -0.21
N ASN A 54 12.10 33.05 0.58
CA ASN A 54 12.04 32.98 2.05
C ASN A 54 10.60 33.13 2.54
N TYR A 55 10.28 32.40 3.58
CA TYR A 55 9.03 32.53 4.32
C TYR A 55 9.26 33.40 5.57
N ASP A 56 8.27 34.22 5.90
CA ASP A 56 8.30 35.07 7.13
C ASP A 56 7.72 34.31 8.33
N SER A 57 6.83 33.36 8.08
CA SER A 57 6.22 32.48 9.09
C SER A 57 5.87 31.10 8.55
N PHE A 58 5.63 30.12 9.41
CA PHE A 58 5.14 28.82 9.00
C PHE A 58 3.75 28.88 8.36
N ASP A 59 2.94 29.87 8.74
CA ASP A 59 1.60 30.07 8.16
C ASP A 59 1.62 30.52 6.70
N ASP A 60 2.73 31.09 6.23
CA ASP A 60 2.90 31.50 4.83
C ASP A 60 3.20 30.33 3.89
N ILE A 61 3.49 29.15 4.45
CA ILE A 61 3.82 27.98 3.65
C ILE A 61 2.55 27.41 3.01
N ILE A 62 2.56 27.41 1.68
CA ILE A 62 1.49 26.86 0.84
C ILE A 62 1.83 25.40 0.52
N LEU A 63 0.82 24.52 0.57
CA LEU A 63 1.01 23.12 0.16
C LEU A 63 1.45 23.05 -1.30
N PRO A 64 2.36 22.13 -1.67
CA PRO A 64 2.77 21.96 -3.05
C PRO A 64 1.57 21.56 -3.90
N LYS A 65 1.15 22.46 -4.79
CA LYS A 65 0.01 22.29 -5.70
C LYS A 65 0.48 22.45 -7.13
N TYR A 66 -0.31 21.97 -8.05
CA TYR A 66 -0.17 22.34 -9.44
C TYR A 66 -0.26 23.86 -9.58
N ASN A 67 0.68 24.44 -10.26
CA ASN A 67 0.73 25.86 -10.55
C ASN A 67 1.11 26.10 -12.02
N SER A 68 1.06 27.36 -12.45
CA SER A 68 1.35 27.74 -13.84
C SER A 68 2.79 27.45 -14.30
N CYS A 69 3.67 27.13 -13.38
CA CYS A 69 5.09 26.81 -13.67
C CYS A 69 5.31 25.31 -13.85
N GLU A 70 4.30 24.48 -13.61
CA GLU A 70 4.41 23.04 -13.83
C GLU A 70 4.54 22.74 -15.33
N GLY A 71 5.52 21.89 -15.65
CA GLY A 71 5.75 21.46 -17.00
C GLY A 71 4.60 20.61 -17.55
N THR A 72 4.65 20.33 -18.82
CA THR A 72 3.63 19.61 -19.62
C THR A 72 3.28 18.20 -19.13
N TYR A 73 3.99 17.69 -18.13
CA TYR A 73 3.87 16.31 -17.65
C TYR A 73 3.25 16.17 -16.25
N GLY A 74 2.71 17.25 -15.69
CA GLY A 74 2.00 17.21 -14.41
C GLY A 74 2.86 16.88 -13.18
N ASP A 75 4.17 16.85 -13.31
CA ASP A 75 5.09 16.64 -12.20
C ASP A 75 5.43 17.96 -11.51
N LEU A 76 5.61 17.92 -10.19
CA LEU A 76 5.85 19.07 -9.30
C LEU A 76 7.26 19.67 -9.44
N TRP A 77 7.72 19.90 -10.65
CA TRP A 77 9.10 20.27 -10.93
C TRP A 77 9.47 21.70 -10.53
N SER A 78 8.47 22.54 -10.33
CA SER A 78 8.69 23.95 -10.03
C SER A 78 8.61 24.30 -8.54
N HIS A 79 8.32 23.32 -7.68
CA HIS A 79 8.35 23.52 -6.24
C HIS A 79 9.75 23.35 -5.67
N ASN A 80 10.01 24.00 -4.52
CA ASN A 80 11.20 23.70 -3.74
C ASN A 80 11.18 22.19 -3.40
N PRO A 81 12.21 21.43 -3.77
CA PRO A 81 12.26 19.98 -3.50
C PRO A 81 12.11 19.63 -2.01
N ALA A 82 12.57 20.50 -1.12
CA ALA A 82 12.39 20.30 0.32
C ALA A 82 10.93 20.43 0.73
N LEU A 83 10.19 21.40 0.17
CA LEU A 83 8.75 21.55 0.41
C LEU A 83 7.98 20.28 -0.01
N ASP A 84 8.23 19.75 -1.21
CA ASP A 84 7.56 18.54 -1.67
C ASP A 84 7.92 17.32 -0.80
N LEU A 85 9.20 17.15 -0.49
CA LEU A 85 9.66 16.05 0.36
C LEU A 85 9.05 16.10 1.76
N GLU A 86 9.01 17.28 2.39
CA GLU A 86 8.43 17.40 3.73
C GLU A 86 6.91 17.22 3.70
N PHE A 87 6.23 17.64 2.64
CA PHE A 87 4.79 17.36 2.51
C PHE A 87 4.50 15.88 2.31
N ARG A 88 5.36 15.15 1.59
CA ARG A 88 5.27 13.68 1.48
C ARG A 88 5.47 13.00 2.84
N ARG A 89 6.46 13.45 3.62
CA ARG A 89 6.71 12.94 4.97
C ARG A 89 5.54 13.21 5.91
N PHE A 90 5.05 14.44 5.93
CA PHE A 90 3.85 14.80 6.69
C PHE A 90 2.64 13.95 6.33
N SER A 91 2.41 13.73 5.03
CA SER A 91 1.31 12.89 4.57
C SER A 91 1.46 11.44 5.03
N SER A 92 2.66 10.88 4.96
CA SER A 92 2.97 9.55 5.48
C SER A 92 2.72 9.46 7.00
N ASP A 93 3.24 10.43 7.77
CA ASP A 93 3.05 10.48 9.23
C ASP A 93 1.56 10.58 9.60
N THR A 94 0.77 11.28 8.80
CA THR A 94 -0.68 11.38 9.00
C THR A 94 -1.38 10.03 8.90
N TRP A 95 -0.99 9.19 7.93
CA TRP A 95 -1.53 7.83 7.79
C TRP A 95 -1.08 6.92 8.93
N VAL A 96 0.18 7.01 9.33
CA VAL A 96 0.70 6.26 10.49
C VAL A 96 -0.07 6.62 11.77
N ASN A 97 -0.30 7.90 12.01
CA ASN A 97 -1.07 8.38 13.16
C ASN A 97 -2.55 7.93 13.09
N TYR A 98 -3.15 7.96 11.91
CA TYR A 98 -4.50 7.48 11.70
C TYR A 98 -4.63 5.98 12.01
N GLN A 99 -3.69 5.17 11.53
CA GLN A 99 -3.62 3.75 11.85
C GLN A 99 -3.46 3.53 13.36
N LYS A 100 -2.52 4.24 13.98
CA LYS A 100 -2.27 4.11 15.42
C LYS A 100 -3.52 4.42 16.24
N MET A 101 -4.26 5.46 15.89
CA MET A 101 -5.53 5.80 16.57
C MET A 101 -6.53 4.63 16.53
N GLN A 102 -6.65 3.95 15.38
CA GLN A 102 -7.54 2.78 15.25
C GLN A 102 -7.04 1.60 16.10
N ILE A 103 -5.73 1.32 16.05
CA ILE A 103 -5.11 0.27 16.87
C ILE A 103 -5.33 0.52 18.37
N ASP A 104 -5.09 1.74 18.84
CA ASP A 104 -5.27 2.12 20.25
C ASP A 104 -6.74 1.94 20.73
N ILE A 105 -7.69 2.10 19.81
CA ILE A 105 -9.10 1.82 20.10
C ILE A 105 -9.35 0.31 20.16
N LEU A 106 -8.90 -0.44 19.17
CA LEU A 106 -9.12 -1.89 19.08
C LEU A 106 -8.49 -2.63 20.26
N ARG A 107 -7.29 -2.23 20.68
CA ARG A 107 -6.59 -2.83 21.83
C ARG A 107 -7.32 -2.73 23.15
N LYS A 108 -8.35 -1.88 23.25
CA LYS A 108 -9.24 -1.87 24.42
C LYS A 108 -10.22 -3.05 24.46
N TYR A 109 -10.38 -3.75 23.34
CA TYR A 109 -11.42 -4.76 23.16
C TYR A 109 -10.90 -6.11 22.67
N THR A 110 -9.67 -6.18 22.13
CA THR A 110 -9.12 -7.41 21.56
C THR A 110 -7.60 -7.49 21.71
N ASP A 111 -7.13 -8.69 21.99
CA ASP A 111 -5.70 -9.06 21.92
C ASP A 111 -5.38 -9.81 20.62
N ASN A 112 -6.32 -9.93 19.70
CA ASN A 112 -6.09 -10.56 18.40
C ASN A 112 -5.01 -9.81 17.61
N PRO A 113 -4.21 -10.51 16.81
CA PRO A 113 -3.24 -9.87 15.93
C PRO A 113 -3.92 -8.90 14.95
N ILE A 114 -3.38 -7.68 14.87
CA ILE A 114 -3.86 -6.60 14.01
C ILE A 114 -2.89 -6.41 12.85
N THR A 115 -3.42 -6.26 11.65
CA THR A 115 -2.66 -5.95 10.44
C THR A 115 -3.38 -4.91 9.57
N HIS A 116 -2.64 -4.39 8.59
CA HIS A 116 -3.16 -3.60 7.48
C HIS A 116 -2.52 -4.09 6.18
N ASN A 117 -3.28 -4.11 5.09
CA ASN A 117 -2.77 -4.55 3.80
C ASN A 117 -2.04 -3.40 3.09
N LEU A 118 -0.73 -3.54 2.98
CA LEU A 118 0.13 -2.62 2.25
C LEU A 118 0.10 -2.92 0.75
N MET A 119 0.64 -2.02 -0.03
CA MET A 119 0.76 -2.19 -1.49
C MET A 119 2.24 -2.26 -1.88
N GLY A 120 2.73 -3.44 -2.18
CA GLY A 120 4.06 -3.80 -2.70
C GLY A 120 5.14 -2.71 -2.73
N HIS A 121 5.25 -2.01 -3.84
CA HIS A 121 6.22 -0.93 -4.06
C HIS A 121 5.66 0.49 -3.84
N PHE A 122 4.55 0.61 -3.16
CA PHE A 122 3.93 1.90 -2.89
C PHE A 122 4.80 2.73 -1.95
N SER A 123 5.37 3.81 -2.47
CA SER A 123 6.36 4.63 -1.77
C SER A 123 5.82 5.91 -1.13
N ASP A 124 4.53 6.16 -1.28
CA ASP A 124 3.90 7.38 -0.76
C ASP A 124 3.68 7.35 0.75
N ILE A 125 3.72 6.18 1.36
CA ILE A 125 3.68 5.97 2.81
C ILE A 125 4.89 5.13 3.21
N ASN A 126 5.55 5.51 4.29
CA ASN A 126 6.69 4.77 4.82
C ASN A 126 6.23 3.45 5.45
N ALA A 127 6.46 2.35 4.76
CA ALA A 127 6.07 1.02 5.21
C ALA A 127 6.72 0.61 6.55
N TYR A 128 7.94 1.08 6.83
CA TYR A 128 8.61 0.81 8.10
C TYR A 128 7.89 1.48 9.27
N ASP A 129 7.49 2.74 9.12
CA ASP A 129 6.79 3.47 10.17
C ASP A 129 5.36 2.92 10.34
N LEU A 130 4.67 2.62 9.23
CA LEU A 130 3.33 2.05 9.26
C LEU A 130 3.30 0.67 9.93
N SER A 131 4.31 -0.16 9.73
CA SER A 131 4.36 -1.52 10.28
C SER A 131 4.72 -1.60 11.75
N LYS A 132 5.22 -0.51 12.37
CA LYS A 132 5.67 -0.54 13.79
C LYS A 132 4.60 -1.04 14.75
N ASP A 133 3.39 -0.51 14.62
CA ASP A 133 2.27 -0.80 15.51
C ASP A 133 1.43 -2.02 15.08
N LEU A 134 1.69 -2.59 13.90
CA LEU A 134 1.06 -3.83 13.43
C LEU A 134 1.72 -5.05 14.07
N ASP A 135 0.99 -6.12 14.30
CA ASP A 135 1.56 -7.38 14.79
C ASP A 135 2.34 -8.12 13.70
N PHE A 136 1.85 -8.05 12.48
CA PHE A 136 2.51 -8.58 11.29
C PHE A 136 2.19 -7.72 10.08
N VAL A 137 3.07 -7.78 9.07
CA VAL A 137 2.85 -7.11 7.79
C VAL A 137 1.98 -7.98 6.89
N SER A 138 1.01 -7.37 6.23
CA SER A 138 0.32 -7.98 5.10
C SER A 138 0.29 -7.04 3.91
N TRP A 139 0.12 -7.60 2.70
CA TRP A 139 0.09 -6.80 1.48
C TRP A 139 -0.71 -7.46 0.36
N ASP A 140 -1.01 -6.69 -0.68
CA ASP A 140 -1.87 -7.08 -1.77
C ASP A 140 -1.06 -7.24 -3.05
N ASN A 141 -1.11 -8.45 -3.62
CA ASN A 141 -0.29 -8.88 -4.74
C ASN A 141 -1.14 -9.16 -5.98
N TYR A 142 -1.01 -8.30 -6.98
CA TYR A 142 -1.68 -8.43 -8.27
C TYR A 142 -0.64 -8.44 -9.41
N PRO A 143 0.06 -9.55 -9.64
CA PRO A 143 1.19 -9.63 -10.57
C PRO A 143 0.86 -9.22 -12.00
N ASP A 144 -0.29 -9.65 -12.53
CA ASP A 144 -0.70 -9.35 -13.91
C ASP A 144 -1.25 -7.92 -14.08
N ASN A 145 -1.66 -7.27 -12.98
CA ASN A 145 -2.20 -5.91 -13.01
C ASN A 145 -1.14 -4.84 -12.76
N GLN A 146 0.03 -5.23 -12.37
CA GLN A 146 1.11 -4.30 -12.04
C GLN A 146 1.89 -3.91 -13.30
N TRP A 147 1.34 -2.95 -14.05
CA TRP A 147 2.07 -2.08 -14.99
C TRP A 147 2.77 -2.77 -16.18
N GLY A 148 2.23 -3.86 -16.69
CA GLY A 148 2.66 -4.45 -17.95
C GLY A 148 4.04 -5.12 -17.96
N THR A 149 4.65 -5.26 -16.81
CA THR A 149 5.89 -5.99 -16.61
C THR A 149 5.63 -7.05 -15.57
N SER A 150 5.11 -8.12 -15.97
CA SER A 150 4.86 -9.32 -15.16
C SER A 150 6.13 -9.88 -14.57
N GLU A 151 6.85 -9.12 -13.78
CA GLU A 151 8.10 -9.72 -13.63
C GLU A 151 8.23 -10.28 -12.24
N TYR A 152 8.53 -11.55 -12.20
CA TYR A 152 8.73 -12.31 -10.99
C TYR A 152 9.74 -11.61 -10.06
N GLU A 153 10.69 -10.90 -10.65
CA GLU A 153 11.67 -10.08 -9.94
C GLU A 153 11.00 -8.93 -9.19
N TYR A 154 10.05 -8.25 -9.81
CA TYR A 154 9.28 -7.17 -9.18
C TYR A 154 8.48 -7.68 -8.00
N VAL A 155 7.78 -8.79 -8.17
CA VAL A 155 7.01 -9.45 -7.11
C VAL A 155 7.93 -9.95 -6.00
N SER A 156 9.08 -10.56 -6.35
CA SER A 156 10.08 -10.98 -5.37
C SER A 156 10.61 -9.83 -4.54
N MET A 157 10.92 -8.70 -5.18
CA MET A 157 11.36 -7.49 -4.46
C MET A 157 10.26 -6.94 -3.55
N ALA A 158 8.99 -6.99 -3.97
CA ALA A 158 7.86 -6.59 -3.13
C ALA A 158 7.72 -7.48 -1.89
N HIS A 159 7.83 -8.79 -2.04
CA HIS A 159 7.83 -9.73 -0.92
C HIS A 159 8.96 -9.43 0.07
N GLU A 160 10.18 -9.18 -0.42
CA GLU A 160 11.31 -8.85 0.45
C GLU A 160 11.14 -7.48 1.13
N ASN A 161 10.55 -6.48 0.46
CA ASN A 161 10.20 -5.21 1.08
C ASN A 161 9.22 -5.41 2.25
N MET A 162 8.19 -6.24 2.07
CA MET A 162 7.22 -6.51 3.12
C MET A 162 7.84 -7.27 4.29
N ARG A 163 8.67 -8.26 4.00
CA ARG A 163 9.44 -8.97 5.03
C ARG A 163 10.38 -8.04 5.76
N GLY A 164 11.10 -7.18 5.03
CA GLY A 164 12.04 -6.19 5.57
C GLY A 164 11.37 -5.14 6.44
N ALA A 165 10.15 -4.72 6.12
CA ALA A 165 9.46 -3.65 6.85
C ALA A 165 9.32 -3.92 8.36
N LYS A 166 9.24 -5.19 8.77
CA LYS A 166 9.18 -5.61 10.17
C LYS A 166 10.25 -6.64 10.57
N ASN A 167 11.11 -7.01 9.62
CA ASN A 167 12.09 -8.09 9.79
C ASN A 167 11.46 -9.41 10.31
N LYS A 168 10.29 -9.73 9.76
CA LYS A 168 9.49 -10.92 10.10
C LYS A 168 8.81 -11.45 8.84
N ASN A 169 8.33 -12.68 8.91
CA ASN A 169 7.44 -13.23 7.90
C ASN A 169 6.17 -12.38 7.77
N PHE A 170 5.51 -12.48 6.64
CA PHE A 170 4.37 -11.64 6.24
C PHE A 170 3.22 -12.50 5.71
N VAL A 171 2.09 -11.86 5.42
CA VAL A 171 0.92 -12.49 4.80
C VAL A 171 0.59 -11.76 3.49
N VAL A 172 0.27 -12.49 2.44
CA VAL A 172 -0.39 -11.92 1.27
C VAL A 172 -1.89 -11.89 1.57
N MET A 173 -2.42 -10.68 1.77
CA MET A 173 -3.81 -10.49 2.19
C MET A 173 -4.77 -10.50 1.00
N GLU A 174 -4.30 -10.11 -0.16
CA GLU A 174 -5.01 -10.20 -1.41
C GLU A 174 -4.07 -10.74 -2.49
N GLU A 175 -4.24 -11.99 -2.87
CA GLU A 175 -3.52 -12.59 -3.99
C GLU A 175 -4.43 -12.65 -5.20
N GLN A 176 -3.95 -12.18 -6.34
CA GLN A 176 -4.71 -12.24 -7.59
C GLN A 176 -5.21 -13.65 -7.87
N ALA A 177 -6.52 -13.80 -8.05
CA ALA A 177 -7.16 -15.10 -8.30
C ALA A 177 -7.60 -15.30 -9.74
N GLY A 178 -7.78 -14.25 -10.52
CA GLY A 178 -8.27 -14.29 -11.89
C GLY A 178 -7.83 -13.07 -12.70
N PRO A 179 -8.44 -12.81 -13.86
CA PRO A 179 -8.26 -11.53 -14.52
C PRO A 179 -8.52 -10.40 -13.54
N ALA A 180 -7.61 -9.46 -13.48
CA ALA A 180 -7.69 -8.34 -12.55
C ALA A 180 -7.60 -7.02 -13.32
N GLY A 181 -8.31 -6.02 -12.84
CA GLY A 181 -8.25 -4.71 -13.40
C GLY A 181 -9.61 -4.01 -13.47
N TRP A 182 -9.56 -2.76 -13.81
CA TRP A 182 -10.74 -1.90 -13.97
C TRP A 182 -11.33 -1.98 -15.38
N ASP A 183 -10.59 -2.63 -16.30
CA ASP A 183 -10.99 -2.83 -17.69
C ASP A 183 -11.66 -4.20 -17.88
N ILE A 184 -12.58 -4.26 -18.85
CA ILE A 184 -13.28 -5.49 -19.22
C ILE A 184 -12.32 -6.59 -19.71
N LEU A 185 -11.18 -6.22 -20.29
CA LEU A 185 -10.23 -7.11 -20.96
C LEU A 185 -9.00 -7.44 -20.09
N GLY A 186 -9.21 -7.81 -18.83
CA GLY A 186 -8.14 -8.31 -17.98
C GLY A 186 -7.54 -9.65 -18.48
N SER A 187 -6.24 -9.81 -18.34
CA SER A 187 -5.55 -11.05 -18.67
C SER A 187 -5.90 -12.17 -17.70
N THR A 188 -6.23 -13.35 -18.23
CA THR A 188 -6.45 -14.54 -17.40
C THR A 188 -5.11 -15.16 -17.02
N PRO A 189 -4.83 -15.42 -15.74
CA PRO A 189 -3.63 -16.14 -15.34
C PRO A 189 -3.48 -17.46 -16.10
N ARG A 190 -2.26 -17.73 -16.60
CA ARG A 190 -1.95 -18.95 -17.34
C ARG A 190 -2.11 -20.19 -16.45
N PRO A 191 -2.24 -21.40 -17.02
CA PRO A 191 -2.20 -22.62 -16.24
C PRO A 191 -0.95 -22.70 -15.37
N ASN A 192 -1.13 -23.02 -14.09
CA ASN A 192 -0.11 -23.05 -13.02
C ASN A 192 0.49 -21.69 -12.62
N GLN A 193 0.03 -20.59 -13.15
CA GLN A 193 0.54 -19.26 -12.75
C GLN A 193 0.11 -18.90 -11.33
N LEU A 194 -1.13 -19.18 -10.93
CA LEU A 194 -1.59 -18.99 -9.55
C LEU A 194 -0.78 -19.83 -8.55
N ARG A 195 -0.49 -21.07 -8.94
CA ARG A 195 0.39 -21.94 -8.15
C ARG A 195 1.79 -21.36 -8.02
N LEU A 196 2.35 -20.85 -9.13
CA LEU A 196 3.68 -20.23 -9.13
C LEU A 196 3.75 -19.03 -8.19
N TRP A 197 2.80 -18.11 -8.26
CA TRP A 197 2.75 -16.93 -7.39
C TRP A 197 2.63 -17.32 -5.91
N THR A 198 1.78 -18.30 -5.60
CA THR A 198 1.65 -18.82 -4.23
C THR A 198 2.96 -19.37 -3.70
N TYR A 199 3.65 -20.18 -4.48
CA TYR A 199 4.95 -20.75 -4.07
C TYR A 199 6.06 -19.70 -4.02
N GLN A 200 6.01 -18.70 -4.89
CA GLN A 200 6.92 -17.56 -4.83
C GLN A 200 6.75 -16.82 -3.49
N ALA A 201 5.53 -16.47 -3.12
CA ALA A 201 5.26 -15.82 -1.83
C ALA A 201 5.80 -16.64 -0.66
N ILE A 202 5.53 -17.94 -0.62
CA ILE A 202 6.01 -18.84 0.44
C ILE A 202 7.54 -18.93 0.46
N ALA A 203 8.19 -19.00 -0.69
CA ALA A 203 9.65 -19.03 -0.79
C ALA A 203 10.30 -17.76 -0.21
N HIS A 204 9.59 -16.62 -0.21
CA HIS A 204 10.01 -15.37 0.41
C HIS A 204 9.57 -15.22 1.88
N GLY A 205 8.98 -16.25 2.48
CA GLY A 205 8.60 -16.26 3.91
C GLY A 205 7.16 -15.83 4.18
N CYS A 206 6.27 -15.94 3.19
CA CYS A 206 4.85 -15.72 3.41
C CYS A 206 4.25 -16.85 4.24
N GLU A 207 3.55 -16.53 5.32
CA GLU A 207 2.90 -17.50 6.22
C GLU A 207 1.44 -17.77 5.85
N GLY A 208 0.85 -16.98 4.97
CA GLY A 208 -0.52 -17.16 4.55
C GLY A 208 -0.84 -16.39 3.28
N VAL A 209 -1.63 -17.02 2.41
CA VAL A 209 -2.10 -16.43 1.15
C VAL A 209 -3.62 -16.44 1.16
N VAL A 210 -4.21 -15.26 0.98
CA VAL A 210 -5.65 -15.05 0.86
C VAL A 210 -5.94 -14.58 -0.56
N TYR A 211 -6.67 -15.38 -1.32
CA TYR A 211 -6.99 -15.02 -2.70
C TYR A 211 -8.13 -14.00 -2.77
N PHE A 212 -7.90 -12.96 -3.52
CA PHE A 212 -8.93 -11.99 -3.84
C PHE A 212 -9.47 -12.27 -5.25
N ARG A 213 -10.70 -12.68 -5.35
CA ARG A 213 -11.68 -13.02 -4.28
C ARG A 213 -12.16 -14.45 -4.52
N PHE A 214 -12.92 -15.03 -3.60
CA PHE A 214 -13.44 -16.38 -3.81
C PHE A 214 -14.42 -16.42 -4.99
N ARG A 215 -15.41 -15.54 -5.02
CA ARG A 215 -16.41 -15.43 -6.08
C ARG A 215 -16.41 -14.03 -6.68
N THR A 216 -16.39 -13.95 -8.00
CA THR A 216 -16.49 -12.70 -8.73
C THR A 216 -17.78 -11.95 -8.40
N ALA A 217 -17.68 -10.63 -8.14
CA ALA A 217 -18.84 -9.79 -7.88
C ALA A 217 -19.75 -9.68 -9.11
N LEU A 218 -21.06 -9.78 -8.90
CA LEU A 218 -22.05 -9.74 -9.99
C LEU A 218 -22.33 -8.31 -10.49
N PHE A 219 -21.96 -7.30 -9.69
CA PHE A 219 -22.18 -5.88 -9.96
C PHE A 219 -21.24 -5.02 -9.13
N GLY A 220 -21.21 -3.73 -9.40
CA GLY A 220 -20.38 -2.75 -8.71
C GLY A 220 -19.06 -2.50 -9.42
N MET A 221 -18.24 -1.64 -8.82
CA MET A 221 -17.02 -1.15 -9.45
C MET A 221 -15.98 -2.25 -9.73
N GLU A 222 -16.03 -3.34 -8.95
CA GLU A 222 -15.09 -4.47 -9.05
C GLU A 222 -15.67 -5.71 -9.75
N GLN A 223 -16.69 -5.55 -10.57
CA GLN A 223 -17.27 -6.72 -11.28
C GLN A 223 -16.31 -7.38 -12.26
N TYR A 224 -15.23 -6.71 -12.66
CA TYR A 224 -14.17 -7.23 -13.53
C TYR A 224 -12.91 -7.68 -12.76
N TRP A 225 -12.94 -7.62 -11.43
CA TRP A 225 -11.96 -8.27 -10.58
C TRP A 225 -12.40 -9.72 -10.33
N TYR A 226 -11.88 -10.61 -11.17
CA TYR A 226 -12.32 -12.00 -11.18
C TYR A 226 -11.72 -12.79 -10.02
N GLY A 227 -12.59 -13.51 -9.34
CA GLY A 227 -12.23 -14.38 -8.24
C GLY A 227 -11.76 -15.77 -8.68
N VAL A 228 -11.65 -16.64 -7.69
CA VAL A 228 -11.44 -18.09 -7.89
C VAL A 228 -12.56 -18.70 -8.72
N LEU A 229 -13.80 -18.31 -8.41
CA LEU A 229 -15.00 -18.64 -9.19
C LEU A 229 -15.41 -17.44 -10.05
N ASP A 230 -15.88 -17.72 -11.27
CA ASP A 230 -16.46 -16.71 -12.15
C ASP A 230 -17.82 -16.22 -11.67
N HIS A 231 -18.45 -15.29 -12.41
CA HIS A 231 -19.75 -14.69 -12.06
C HIS A 231 -20.85 -15.74 -11.83
N ASP A 232 -20.84 -16.83 -12.60
CA ASP A 232 -21.82 -17.91 -12.47
C ASP A 232 -21.56 -18.85 -11.27
N GLY A 233 -20.43 -18.69 -10.58
CA GLY A 233 -20.05 -19.48 -9.43
C GLY A 233 -19.64 -20.94 -9.75
N VAL A 234 -19.43 -21.26 -11.03
CA VAL A 234 -19.07 -22.63 -11.45
C VAL A 234 -17.56 -22.85 -11.26
N PRO A 235 -17.14 -23.90 -10.54
CA PRO A 235 -15.73 -24.28 -10.43
C PRO A 235 -15.12 -24.60 -11.80
N ARG A 236 -14.03 -23.94 -12.14
CA ARG A 236 -13.26 -24.15 -13.38
C ARG A 236 -11.77 -24.30 -13.08
N ARG A 237 -10.91 -24.20 -14.09
CA ARG A 237 -9.46 -24.40 -13.99
C ARG A 237 -8.83 -23.72 -12.78
N ARG A 238 -9.09 -22.44 -12.54
CA ARG A 238 -8.51 -21.67 -11.42
C ARG A 238 -8.86 -22.27 -10.05
N PHE A 239 -10.11 -22.66 -9.87
CA PHE A 239 -10.56 -23.32 -8.64
C PHE A 239 -9.78 -24.60 -8.37
N TYR A 240 -9.69 -25.48 -9.36
CA TYR A 240 -8.99 -26.76 -9.20
C TYR A 240 -7.48 -26.61 -9.04
N GLU A 241 -6.89 -25.59 -9.67
CA GLU A 241 -5.47 -25.25 -9.50
C GLU A 241 -5.18 -24.80 -8.07
N ILE A 242 -5.97 -23.87 -7.53
CA ILE A 242 -5.84 -23.40 -6.15
C ILE A 242 -6.14 -24.52 -5.15
N GLN A 243 -7.17 -25.32 -5.36
CA GLN A 243 -7.48 -26.48 -4.52
C GLN A 243 -6.30 -27.46 -4.46
N LYS A 244 -5.72 -27.78 -5.61
CA LYS A 244 -4.53 -28.64 -5.68
C LYS A 244 -3.37 -28.03 -4.93
N THR A 245 -3.09 -26.76 -5.14
CA THR A 245 -2.02 -26.01 -4.44
C THR A 245 -2.22 -26.05 -2.92
N GLY A 246 -3.44 -25.81 -2.44
CA GLY A 246 -3.76 -25.92 -1.01
C GLY A 246 -3.50 -27.31 -0.43
N HIS A 247 -3.86 -28.37 -1.15
CA HIS A 247 -3.56 -29.74 -0.72
C HIS A 247 -2.06 -30.06 -0.73
N GLU A 248 -1.29 -29.49 -1.66
CA GLU A 248 0.18 -29.62 -1.67
C GLU A 248 0.77 -28.96 -0.43
N LEU A 249 0.35 -27.73 -0.11
CA LEU A 249 0.82 -26.98 1.06
C LEU A 249 0.51 -27.70 2.39
N GLN A 250 -0.69 -28.26 2.54
CA GLN A 250 -1.04 -29.08 3.71
C GLN A 250 -0.14 -30.30 3.91
N LYS A 251 0.42 -30.83 2.83
CA LYS A 251 1.40 -31.92 2.94
C LYS A 251 2.78 -31.43 3.37
N LEU A 252 3.17 -30.25 2.89
CA LEU A 252 4.45 -29.63 3.26
C LEU A 252 4.48 -29.20 4.71
N GLU A 253 3.38 -28.66 5.25
CA GLU A 253 3.26 -28.30 6.67
C GLU A 253 3.59 -29.46 7.63
N LYS A 254 3.31 -30.69 7.20
CA LYS A 254 3.61 -31.89 8.01
C LYS A 254 5.09 -32.30 7.95
N LEU A 255 5.89 -31.65 7.13
CA LEU A 255 7.31 -31.93 6.94
C LEU A 255 8.21 -30.86 7.60
N SER A 256 7.61 -29.73 8.00
CA SER A 256 8.25 -28.64 8.72
C SER A 256 8.10 -28.81 10.24
#